data_de4057325ecae84d0185999e5a4ac153
#
_entry.id   de4057325ecae84d0185999e5a4ac153
#
_cell.length_a   1.000
_cell.length_b   1.000
_cell.length_c   1.000
_cell.angle_alpha   90.00
_cell.angle_beta   90.00
_cell.angle_gamma   90.00
#
_symmetry.space_group_name_H-M   'P 1'
#
loop_
_entity.id
_entity.type
_entity.pdbx_description
1 polymer ?
#
loop_
_entity_poly.entity_id
_entity_poly.type
_entity_poly.pdbx_seq_one_letter_code
_entity_poly.pdbx_strand_id
1 'polypeptide(L)'
;MVRIRPDGNGLMNFDTVNTTTTVALVRAPLLSRVGALNNEAVPHIGLAYLAGAVRAVGHSVAIIDGTAEGLNGVHPWPGHPGFQLQGITLDDLVARIPAAAEVIGFTSMFSAEWVLMRELIGKVRERFADALLVAGGEHFTALPAYSLDDCPALDVIVKGEGEATLLRLIEAWQTGDISEVEGICLRNPDGTFRDNGALP
;
A
#
# COMPACT_ATOMS: atom_id res chain seq x y z
N MET A 1 20.05 -8.60 5.07
CA MET A 1 21.14 -8.87 6.04
C MET A 1 22.27 -9.57 5.30
N VAL A 2 23.40 -8.91 5.08
CA VAL A 2 24.58 -9.53 4.44
C VAL A 2 25.21 -10.48 5.47
N ARG A 3 25.14 -11.78 5.24
CA ARG A 3 25.92 -12.74 6.02
C ARG A 3 27.27 -12.94 5.36
N ILE A 4 28.33 -12.49 6.03
CA ILE A 4 29.72 -12.75 5.61
C ILE A 4 30.11 -14.11 6.18
N ARG A 5 30.39 -15.09 5.31
CA ARG A 5 31.01 -16.37 5.71
C ARG A 5 32.32 -16.52 4.93
N PRO A 6 33.43 -16.82 5.60
CA PRO A 6 34.64 -17.22 4.92
C PRO A 6 34.40 -18.59 4.26
N ASP A 7 34.75 -18.73 3.00
CA ASP A 7 34.86 -20.06 2.37
C ASP A 7 36.14 -20.77 2.83
N GLY A 8 36.24 -22.04 2.50
CA GLY A 8 37.40 -22.85 2.88
C GLY A 8 38.75 -22.38 2.31
N ASN A 9 38.77 -21.33 1.49
CA ASN A 9 39.94 -20.72 0.86
C ASN A 9 40.21 -19.28 1.36
N GLY A 10 39.46 -18.81 2.37
CA GLY A 10 39.66 -17.47 2.94
C GLY A 10 39.10 -16.31 2.11
N LEU A 11 38.35 -16.59 1.03
CA LEU A 11 37.63 -15.56 0.27
C LEU A 11 36.29 -15.23 0.93
N MET A 12 36.00 -13.94 1.05
CA MET A 12 34.74 -13.44 1.58
C MET A 12 33.63 -13.63 0.54
N ASN A 13 32.74 -14.60 0.76
CA ASN A 13 31.50 -14.72 -0.01
C ASN A 13 30.47 -13.76 0.56
N PHE A 14 30.00 -12.84 -0.26
CA PHE A 14 28.85 -11.98 0.02
C PHE A 14 27.59 -12.71 -0.45
N ASP A 15 26.99 -13.49 0.42
CA ASP A 15 25.63 -13.99 0.18
C ASP A 15 24.69 -12.79 0.33
N THR A 16 24.34 -12.14 -0.76
CA THR A 16 23.15 -11.30 -0.84
C THR A 16 21.97 -12.24 -0.67
N VAL A 17 21.46 -12.35 0.54
CA VAL A 17 20.15 -12.97 0.76
C VAL A 17 19.13 -12.03 0.11
N ASN A 18 18.87 -12.25 -1.16
CA ASN A 18 17.78 -11.61 -1.88
C ASN A 18 16.48 -12.24 -1.36
N THR A 19 16.01 -11.74 -0.21
CA THR A 19 14.75 -12.20 0.37
C THR A 19 13.63 -11.65 -0.49
N THR A 20 12.90 -12.57 -1.13
CA THR A 20 11.70 -12.21 -1.90
C THR A 20 10.66 -11.67 -0.95
N THR A 21 10.31 -10.39 -1.06
CA THR A 21 9.20 -9.78 -0.31
C THR A 21 7.88 -10.06 -1.00
N THR A 22 6.85 -10.34 -0.23
CA THR A 22 5.48 -10.47 -0.72
C THR A 22 4.75 -9.14 -0.57
N VAL A 23 4.36 -8.53 -1.68
CA VAL A 23 3.68 -7.25 -1.76
C VAL A 23 2.21 -7.46 -2.14
N ALA A 24 1.29 -6.76 -1.48
CA ALA A 24 -0.10 -6.67 -1.88
C ALA A 24 -0.41 -5.22 -2.28
N LEU A 25 -0.95 -5.00 -3.47
CA LEU A 25 -1.39 -3.69 -3.93
C LEU A 25 -2.91 -3.65 -3.95
N VAL A 26 -3.50 -2.72 -3.22
CA VAL A 26 -4.91 -2.71 -2.88
C VAL A 26 -5.59 -1.46 -3.42
N ARG A 27 -6.72 -1.64 -4.10
CA ARG A 27 -7.69 -0.62 -4.43
C ARG A 27 -8.99 -0.90 -3.68
N ALA A 28 -9.54 0.11 -2.99
CA ALA A 28 -10.84 0.01 -2.35
C ALA A 28 -11.98 -0.25 -3.36
N PRO A 29 -13.12 -0.81 -2.96
CA PRO A 29 -14.34 -0.76 -3.74
C PRO A 29 -14.77 0.68 -3.97
N LEU A 30 -15.51 0.93 -5.05
CA LEU A 30 -15.93 2.26 -5.43
C LEU A 30 -17.05 2.76 -4.49
N LEU A 31 -16.86 3.95 -3.93
CA LEU A 31 -17.86 4.60 -3.07
C LEU A 31 -18.87 5.37 -3.91
N SER A 32 -20.16 5.14 -3.70
CA SER A 32 -21.22 5.87 -4.35
C SER A 32 -22.41 6.15 -3.41
N ARG A 33 -23.28 7.07 -3.79
CA ARG A 33 -24.57 7.24 -3.11
C ARG A 33 -25.53 6.11 -3.47
N VAL A 34 -26.34 5.69 -2.54
CA VAL A 34 -27.40 4.71 -2.80
C VAL A 34 -28.25 5.13 -3.98
N GLY A 35 -28.41 4.22 -4.95
CA GLY A 35 -29.14 4.47 -6.19
C GLY A 35 -28.36 5.20 -7.28
N ALA A 36 -27.13 5.61 -7.04
CA ALA A 36 -26.26 6.12 -8.10
C ALA A 36 -25.70 4.92 -8.89
N LEU A 37 -25.73 5.05 -10.23
CA LEU A 37 -25.03 4.14 -11.12
C LEU A 37 -23.66 4.71 -11.39
N ASN A 38 -22.62 3.99 -11.01
CA ASN A 38 -21.25 4.34 -11.36
C ASN A 38 -20.70 3.28 -12.32
N ASN A 39 -20.29 3.70 -13.53
CA ASN A 39 -19.77 2.81 -14.56
C ASN A 39 -18.24 2.85 -14.67
N GLU A 40 -17.55 3.42 -13.69
CA GLU A 40 -16.10 3.60 -13.72
C GLU A 40 -15.32 2.33 -13.33
N ALA A 41 -15.67 1.21 -13.92
CA ALA A 41 -14.94 -0.05 -13.78
C ALA A 41 -13.70 -0.07 -14.70
N VAL A 42 -12.84 0.95 -14.60
CA VAL A 42 -11.60 1.00 -15.36
C VAL A 42 -10.49 0.32 -14.57
N PRO A 43 -9.70 -0.59 -15.20
CA PRO A 43 -8.52 -1.17 -14.57
C PRO A 43 -7.58 -0.07 -14.05
N HIS A 44 -7.07 -0.23 -12.84
CA HIS A 44 -6.19 0.78 -12.24
C HIS A 44 -4.77 0.65 -12.79
N ILE A 45 -4.45 1.47 -13.81
CA ILE A 45 -3.17 1.38 -14.53
C ILE A 45 -1.96 1.60 -13.61
N GLY A 46 -2.03 2.50 -12.63
CA GLY A 46 -0.96 2.74 -11.67
C GLY A 46 -0.61 1.49 -10.86
N LEU A 47 -1.60 0.69 -10.43
CA LEU A 47 -1.32 -0.59 -9.75
C LEU A 47 -0.62 -1.58 -10.69
N ALA A 48 -0.95 -1.57 -11.99
CA ALA A 48 -0.29 -2.44 -12.95
C ALA A 48 1.19 -2.06 -13.15
N TYR A 49 1.51 -0.75 -13.21
CA TYR A 49 2.89 -0.27 -13.28
C TYR A 49 3.68 -0.62 -12.03
N LEU A 50 3.13 -0.35 -10.84
CA LEU A 50 3.74 -0.73 -9.56
C LEU A 50 4.01 -2.25 -9.49
N ALA A 51 3.01 -3.06 -9.86
CA ALA A 51 3.17 -4.51 -9.88
C ALA A 51 4.23 -4.97 -10.89
N GLY A 52 4.31 -4.32 -12.05
CA GLY A 52 5.37 -4.55 -13.04
C GLY A 52 6.75 -4.27 -12.48
N ALA A 53 6.94 -3.12 -11.83
CA ALA A 53 8.20 -2.72 -11.21
C ALA A 53 8.63 -3.72 -10.10
N VAL A 54 7.70 -4.09 -9.20
CA VAL A 54 7.95 -5.04 -8.11
C VAL A 54 8.37 -6.41 -8.64
N ARG A 55 7.66 -6.93 -9.68
CA ARG A 55 8.01 -8.21 -10.30
C ARG A 55 9.35 -8.18 -11.02
N ALA A 56 9.69 -7.06 -11.67
CA ALA A 56 10.93 -6.93 -12.45
C ALA A 56 12.19 -7.11 -11.59
N VAL A 57 12.11 -6.82 -10.30
CA VAL A 57 13.22 -7.00 -9.33
C VAL A 57 13.11 -8.30 -8.52
N GLY A 58 12.18 -9.20 -8.86
CA GLY A 58 12.10 -10.55 -8.30
C GLY A 58 11.23 -10.68 -7.04
N HIS A 59 10.46 -9.66 -6.66
CA HIS A 59 9.50 -9.78 -5.55
C HIS A 59 8.17 -10.39 -6.02
N SER A 60 7.43 -10.99 -5.06
CA SER A 60 6.07 -11.45 -5.26
C SER A 60 5.09 -10.30 -5.14
N VAL A 61 4.09 -10.20 -6.04
CA VAL A 61 3.06 -9.17 -5.93
C VAL A 61 1.68 -9.69 -6.31
N ALA A 62 0.70 -9.38 -5.47
CA ALA A 62 -0.73 -9.56 -5.73
C ALA A 62 -1.40 -8.20 -5.87
N ILE A 63 -2.32 -8.06 -6.83
CA ILE A 63 -3.21 -6.91 -6.94
C ILE A 63 -4.59 -7.36 -6.45
N ILE A 64 -5.16 -6.61 -5.51
CA ILE A 64 -6.51 -6.81 -4.99
C ILE A 64 -7.33 -5.56 -5.36
N ASP A 65 -8.08 -5.64 -6.43
CA ASP A 65 -8.94 -4.55 -6.90
C ASP A 65 -10.37 -4.78 -6.40
N GLY A 66 -10.73 -4.09 -5.32
CA GLY A 66 -12.04 -4.24 -4.69
C GLY A 66 -13.22 -3.90 -5.60
N THR A 67 -13.01 -3.10 -6.64
CA THR A 67 -14.02 -2.81 -7.67
C THR A 67 -14.07 -3.92 -8.72
N ALA A 68 -12.93 -4.30 -9.28
CA ALA A 68 -12.86 -5.25 -10.40
C ALA A 68 -13.30 -6.66 -10.01
N GLU A 69 -13.02 -7.07 -8.77
CA GLU A 69 -13.34 -8.42 -8.26
C GLU A 69 -14.82 -8.63 -7.94
N GLY A 70 -15.63 -7.58 -8.02
CA GLY A 70 -17.07 -7.64 -7.79
C GLY A 70 -17.87 -6.62 -8.60
N LEU A 71 -17.55 -6.44 -9.88
CA LEU A 71 -18.10 -5.38 -10.75
C LEU A 71 -19.63 -5.17 -10.66
N ASN A 72 -20.39 -6.23 -10.48
CA ASN A 72 -21.85 -6.20 -10.37
C ASN A 72 -22.33 -6.19 -8.91
N GLY A 73 -21.40 -6.28 -7.95
CA GLY A 73 -21.72 -6.25 -6.53
C GLY A 73 -22.01 -4.83 -6.07
N VAL A 74 -23.10 -4.67 -5.32
CA VAL A 74 -23.43 -3.41 -4.63
C VAL A 74 -23.77 -3.76 -3.19
N HIS A 75 -23.04 -3.20 -2.25
CA HIS A 75 -23.17 -3.50 -0.84
C HIS A 75 -23.43 -2.23 -0.03
N PRO A 76 -24.30 -2.26 0.99
CA PRO A 76 -24.38 -1.17 1.95
C PRO A 76 -23.00 -0.92 2.58
N TRP A 77 -22.66 0.34 2.84
CA TRP A 77 -21.51 0.65 3.67
C TRP A 77 -21.97 0.76 5.15
N PRO A 78 -21.61 -0.18 6.02
CA PRO A 78 -22.06 -0.21 7.40
C PRO A 78 -21.70 1.10 8.14
N GLY A 79 -22.65 1.65 8.89
CA GLY A 79 -22.47 2.92 9.61
C GLY A 79 -22.61 4.18 8.77
N HIS A 80 -22.75 4.09 7.44
CA HIS A 80 -22.86 5.23 6.53
C HIS A 80 -24.14 5.17 5.69
N PRO A 81 -25.34 5.41 6.28
CA PRO A 81 -26.61 5.36 5.57
C PRO A 81 -26.60 6.41 4.43
N GLY A 82 -27.07 6.02 3.25
CA GLY A 82 -27.04 6.84 2.05
C GLY A 82 -25.83 6.61 1.13
N PHE A 83 -24.86 5.81 1.56
CA PHE A 83 -23.72 5.39 0.74
C PHE A 83 -23.71 3.88 0.54
N GLN A 84 -23.12 3.46 -0.56
CA GLN A 84 -22.95 2.06 -0.95
C GLN A 84 -21.57 1.83 -1.57
N LEU A 85 -21.09 0.60 -1.48
CA LEU A 85 -19.85 0.15 -2.10
C LEU A 85 -20.18 -0.64 -3.35
N GLN A 86 -19.59 -0.29 -4.48
CA GLN A 86 -19.64 -1.09 -5.71
C GLN A 86 -18.33 -1.87 -5.82
N GLY A 87 -18.44 -3.19 -5.92
CA GLY A 87 -17.32 -4.10 -5.87
C GLY A 87 -17.55 -5.20 -4.84
N ILE A 88 -16.52 -5.61 -4.13
CA ILE A 88 -16.59 -6.52 -2.99
C ILE A 88 -16.67 -5.75 -1.67
N THR A 89 -17.04 -6.42 -0.59
CA THR A 89 -17.03 -5.80 0.76
C THR A 89 -15.61 -5.56 1.24
N LEU A 90 -15.43 -4.67 2.24
CA LEU A 90 -14.11 -4.45 2.85
C LEU A 90 -13.56 -5.72 3.50
N ASP A 91 -14.42 -6.51 4.13
CA ASP A 91 -14.02 -7.77 4.78
C ASP A 91 -13.57 -8.82 3.75
N ASP A 92 -14.29 -8.95 2.63
CA ASP A 92 -13.88 -9.82 1.53
C ASP A 92 -12.55 -9.35 0.91
N LEU A 93 -12.35 -8.04 0.79
CA LEU A 93 -11.12 -7.47 0.27
C LEU A 93 -9.95 -7.81 1.19
N VAL A 94 -10.08 -7.56 2.49
CA VAL A 94 -9.05 -7.89 3.48
C VAL A 94 -8.76 -9.39 3.47
N ALA A 95 -9.79 -10.25 3.34
CA ALA A 95 -9.63 -11.71 3.27
C ALA A 95 -8.78 -12.18 2.07
N ARG A 96 -8.77 -11.44 0.97
CA ARG A 96 -8.01 -11.77 -0.26
C ARG A 96 -6.55 -11.34 -0.23
N ILE A 97 -6.16 -10.48 0.70
CA ILE A 97 -4.75 -10.13 0.87
C ILE A 97 -3.97 -11.38 1.29
N PRO A 98 -2.91 -11.76 0.56
CA PRO A 98 -2.09 -12.94 0.89
C PRO A 98 -1.62 -12.89 2.35
N ALA A 99 -1.75 -13.99 3.08
CA ALA A 99 -1.36 -14.04 4.49
C ALA A 99 0.15 -13.78 4.72
N ALA A 100 0.97 -14.00 3.69
CA ALA A 100 2.40 -13.74 3.70
C ALA A 100 2.77 -12.31 3.26
N ALA A 101 1.79 -11.39 3.10
CA ALA A 101 2.07 -10.02 2.68
C ALA A 101 2.86 -9.28 3.78
N GLU A 102 4.04 -8.78 3.40
CA GLU A 102 4.95 -8.02 4.27
C GLU A 102 4.84 -6.51 4.01
N VAL A 103 4.47 -6.13 2.77
CA VAL A 103 4.22 -4.75 2.36
C VAL A 103 2.84 -4.68 1.71
N ILE A 104 1.99 -3.79 2.20
CA ILE A 104 0.62 -3.62 1.68
C ILE A 104 0.44 -2.18 1.25
N GLY A 105 0.31 -1.99 -0.07
CA GLY A 105 0.17 -0.67 -0.69
C GLY A 105 -1.29 -0.35 -1.02
N PHE A 106 -1.72 0.85 -0.65
CA PHE A 106 -3.05 1.39 -0.94
C PHE A 106 -2.97 2.53 -1.94
N THR A 107 -3.96 2.65 -2.80
CA THR A 107 -4.07 3.77 -3.72
C THR A 107 -5.41 4.48 -3.56
N SER A 108 -5.38 5.82 -3.53
CA SER A 108 -6.58 6.65 -3.65
C SER A 108 -6.29 7.90 -4.48
N MET A 109 -7.17 8.18 -5.43
CA MET A 109 -7.09 9.38 -6.25
C MET A 109 -7.91 10.53 -5.66
N PHE A 110 -9.04 10.24 -5.03
CA PHE A 110 -10.01 11.24 -4.61
C PHE A 110 -10.13 11.35 -3.09
N SER A 111 -10.00 12.57 -2.57
CA SER A 111 -10.16 12.83 -1.13
C SER A 111 -11.57 12.51 -0.60
N ALA A 112 -12.58 12.47 -1.47
CA ALA A 112 -13.93 12.06 -1.10
C ALA A 112 -14.02 10.60 -0.62
N GLU A 113 -13.05 9.75 -0.98
CA GLU A 113 -12.97 8.34 -0.59
C GLU A 113 -12.16 8.12 0.69
N TRP A 114 -11.60 9.18 1.28
CA TRP A 114 -10.68 9.07 2.41
C TRP A 114 -11.26 8.31 3.60
N VAL A 115 -12.50 8.58 3.98
CA VAL A 115 -13.13 7.91 5.13
C VAL A 115 -13.20 6.39 4.92
N LEU A 116 -13.55 5.95 3.71
CA LEU A 116 -13.55 4.54 3.33
C LEU A 116 -12.14 3.94 3.35
N MET A 117 -11.17 4.67 2.78
CA MET A 117 -9.78 4.23 2.74
C MET A 117 -9.19 4.08 4.14
N ARG A 118 -9.45 5.03 5.04
CA ARG A 118 -9.04 4.97 6.44
C ARG A 118 -9.62 3.76 7.16
N GLU A 119 -10.91 3.45 6.96
CA GLU A 119 -11.54 2.25 7.51
C GLU A 119 -10.87 0.98 6.98
N LEU A 120 -10.62 0.90 5.67
CA LEU A 120 -9.94 -0.22 5.05
C LEU A 120 -8.52 -0.43 5.63
N ILE A 121 -7.72 0.65 5.73
CA ILE A 121 -6.37 0.59 6.30
C ILE A 121 -6.43 0.09 7.75
N GLY A 122 -7.37 0.56 8.55
CA GLY A 122 -7.60 0.08 9.92
C GLY A 122 -7.87 -1.43 9.98
N LYS A 123 -8.80 -1.92 9.16
CA LYS A 123 -9.12 -3.37 9.06
C LYS A 123 -7.92 -4.21 8.61
N VAL A 124 -7.11 -3.69 7.69
CA VAL A 124 -5.90 -4.36 7.25
C VAL A 124 -4.88 -4.43 8.38
N ARG A 125 -4.68 -3.35 9.14
CA ARG A 125 -3.76 -3.33 10.29
C ARG A 125 -4.17 -4.36 11.37
N GLU A 126 -5.46 -4.54 11.62
CA GLU A 126 -5.95 -5.55 12.58
C GLU A 126 -5.52 -6.97 12.20
N ARG A 127 -5.46 -7.27 10.89
CA ARG A 127 -5.05 -8.59 10.38
C ARG A 127 -3.55 -8.73 10.16
N PHE A 128 -2.87 -7.64 9.80
CA PHE A 128 -1.46 -7.61 9.40
C PHE A 128 -0.70 -6.64 10.32
N ALA A 129 -0.57 -7.01 11.60
CA ALA A 129 0.01 -6.14 12.63
C ALA A 129 1.45 -5.69 12.31
N ASP A 130 2.25 -6.58 11.70
CA ASP A 130 3.67 -6.37 11.44
C ASP A 130 3.99 -5.96 9.99
N ALA A 131 3.00 -5.91 9.09
CA ALA A 131 3.23 -5.50 7.71
C ALA A 131 3.45 -4.00 7.59
N LEU A 132 4.29 -3.58 6.64
CA LEU A 132 4.44 -2.18 6.27
C LEU A 132 3.22 -1.73 5.45
N LEU A 133 2.43 -0.80 5.98
CA LEU A 133 1.27 -0.22 5.32
C LEU A 133 1.65 1.09 4.62
N VAL A 134 1.59 1.06 3.30
CA VAL A 134 2.04 2.14 2.41
C VAL A 134 0.84 2.72 1.67
N ALA A 135 0.74 4.03 1.54
CA ALA A 135 -0.28 4.65 0.71
C ALA A 135 0.31 5.58 -0.34
N GLY A 136 -0.36 5.69 -1.50
CA GLY A 136 0.04 6.57 -2.59
C GLY A 136 -1.15 7.00 -3.46
N GLY A 137 -0.88 7.84 -4.44
CA GLY A 137 -1.86 8.47 -5.32
C GLY A 137 -2.16 9.92 -4.92
N GLU A 138 -3.02 10.60 -5.71
CA GLU A 138 -3.22 12.05 -5.61
C GLU A 138 -3.69 12.53 -4.25
N HIS A 139 -4.60 11.81 -3.60
CA HIS A 139 -5.06 12.18 -2.26
C HIS A 139 -3.89 12.26 -1.26
N PHE A 140 -3.06 11.23 -1.26
CA PHE A 140 -1.95 11.10 -0.32
C PHE A 140 -0.80 12.07 -0.64
N THR A 141 -0.56 12.33 -1.92
CA THR A 141 0.42 13.33 -2.38
C THR A 141 0.00 14.73 -1.96
N ALA A 142 -1.30 15.06 -2.06
CA ALA A 142 -1.84 16.37 -1.72
C ALA A 142 -1.97 16.61 -0.21
N LEU A 143 -2.27 15.58 0.58
CA LEU A 143 -2.61 15.69 2.01
C LEU A 143 -1.81 14.70 2.89
N PRO A 144 -0.48 14.59 2.75
CA PRO A 144 0.27 13.54 3.44
C PRO A 144 0.24 13.68 4.97
N ALA A 145 0.45 14.90 5.49
CA ALA A 145 0.45 15.13 6.93
C ALA A 145 -0.92 14.85 7.56
N TYR A 146 -1.99 15.31 6.91
CA TYR A 146 -3.36 15.06 7.35
C TYR A 146 -3.68 13.55 7.37
N SER A 147 -3.32 12.83 6.30
CA SER A 147 -3.62 11.40 6.17
C SER A 147 -2.87 10.56 7.20
N LEU A 148 -1.61 10.89 7.48
CA LEU A 148 -0.85 10.22 8.54
C LEU A 148 -1.41 10.54 9.93
N ASP A 149 -1.81 11.78 10.21
CA ASP A 149 -2.37 12.18 11.50
C ASP A 149 -3.74 11.50 11.77
N ASP A 150 -4.62 11.53 10.77
CA ASP A 150 -5.99 10.98 10.87
C ASP A 150 -6.05 9.43 10.78
N CYS A 151 -4.98 8.77 10.31
CA CYS A 151 -4.88 7.31 10.21
C CYS A 151 -3.59 6.78 10.86
N PRO A 152 -3.58 6.56 12.19
CA PRO A 152 -2.42 6.01 12.90
C PRO A 152 -2.00 4.60 12.43
N ALA A 153 -2.90 3.87 11.79
CA ALA A 153 -2.63 2.55 11.22
C ALA A 153 -1.73 2.59 9.98
N LEU A 154 -1.63 3.74 9.30
CA LEU A 154 -0.79 3.94 8.13
C LEU A 154 0.64 4.28 8.56
N ASP A 155 1.65 3.61 7.99
CA ASP A 155 3.04 3.82 8.35
C ASP A 155 3.69 4.91 7.50
N VAL A 156 3.47 4.85 6.17
CA VAL A 156 4.22 5.66 5.22
C VAL A 156 3.36 6.07 4.03
N ILE A 157 3.62 7.24 3.49
CA ILE A 157 3.03 7.74 2.23
C ILE A 157 4.13 7.90 1.20
N VAL A 158 3.90 7.39 -0.01
CA VAL A 158 4.70 7.63 -1.21
C VAL A 158 4.08 8.78 -1.99
N LYS A 159 4.87 9.81 -2.31
CA LYS A 159 4.44 10.98 -3.09
C LYS A 159 4.79 10.86 -4.56
N GLY A 160 3.94 11.38 -5.43
CA GLY A 160 4.17 11.39 -6.88
C GLY A 160 4.19 9.99 -7.49
N GLU A 161 5.11 9.78 -8.44
CA GLU A 161 5.28 8.48 -9.10
C GLU A 161 5.91 7.45 -8.15
N GLY A 162 5.20 6.33 -7.98
CA GLY A 162 5.49 5.38 -6.90
C GLY A 162 6.49 4.28 -7.23
N GLU A 163 6.79 4.02 -8.51
CA GLU A 163 7.49 2.81 -8.95
C GLU A 163 8.89 2.72 -8.34
N ALA A 164 9.71 3.74 -8.51
CA ALA A 164 11.07 3.76 -7.98
C ALA A 164 11.10 3.88 -6.45
N THR A 165 10.21 4.71 -5.90
CA THR A 165 10.11 4.93 -4.44
C THR A 165 9.67 3.66 -3.72
N LEU A 166 8.68 2.92 -4.25
CA LEU A 166 8.23 1.66 -3.66
C LEU A 166 9.35 0.61 -3.62
N LEU A 167 10.15 0.50 -4.68
CA LEU A 167 11.28 -0.43 -4.69
C LEU A 167 12.33 -0.09 -3.63
N ARG A 168 12.72 1.19 -3.52
CA ARG A 168 13.64 1.66 -2.47
C ARG A 168 13.07 1.44 -1.07
N LEU A 169 11.77 1.64 -0.90
CA LEU A 169 11.08 1.42 0.37
C LEU A 169 11.09 -0.07 0.77
N ILE A 170 10.86 -0.99 -0.18
CA ILE A 170 10.93 -2.43 0.06
C ILE A 170 12.36 -2.83 0.46
N GLU A 171 13.37 -2.34 -0.23
CA GLU A 171 14.77 -2.61 0.09
C GLU A 171 15.14 -2.07 1.48
N ALA A 172 14.76 -0.84 1.80
CA ALA A 172 14.98 -0.22 3.10
C ALA A 172 14.23 -0.98 4.22
N TRP A 173 13.00 -1.42 3.97
CA TRP A 173 12.23 -2.23 4.90
C TRP A 173 12.92 -3.54 5.25
N GLN A 174 13.51 -4.24 4.26
CA GLN A 174 14.30 -5.45 4.49
C GLN A 174 15.54 -5.22 5.35
N THR A 175 16.11 -4.01 5.32
CA THR A 175 17.26 -3.64 6.16
C THR A 175 16.86 -3.12 7.53
N GLY A 176 15.57 -2.80 7.73
CA GLY A 176 14.99 -2.36 8.99
C GLY A 176 14.99 -0.85 9.24
N ASP A 177 15.35 -0.03 8.25
CA ASP A 177 15.30 1.43 8.37
C ASP A 177 14.83 2.09 7.06
N ILE A 178 13.62 2.66 7.11
CA ILE A 178 13.00 3.39 5.99
C ILE A 178 13.14 4.92 6.13
N SER A 179 13.75 5.41 7.20
CA SER A 179 13.70 6.82 7.57
C SER A 179 14.34 7.75 6.55
N GLU A 180 15.30 7.27 5.77
CA GLU A 180 16.06 8.07 4.79
C GLU A 180 15.60 7.85 3.33
N VAL A 181 14.52 7.10 3.10
CA VAL A 181 14.01 6.90 1.74
C VAL A 181 13.44 8.21 1.20
N GLU A 182 13.95 8.64 0.05
CA GLU A 182 13.42 9.83 -0.65
C GLU A 182 12.04 9.56 -1.26
N GLY A 183 11.20 10.57 -1.36
CA GLY A 183 9.87 10.48 -1.96
C GLY A 183 8.79 9.98 -1.01
N ILE A 184 9.09 9.82 0.28
CA ILE A 184 8.12 9.40 1.28
C ILE A 184 7.82 10.47 2.33
N CYS A 185 6.64 10.33 2.93
CA CYS A 185 6.29 10.99 4.19
C CYS A 185 5.98 9.94 5.25
N LEU A 186 6.41 10.17 6.48
CA LEU A 186 6.23 9.27 7.61
C LEU A 186 6.09 10.04 8.93
N ARG A 187 5.77 9.32 10.01
CA ARG A 187 5.89 9.85 11.38
C ARG A 187 7.24 9.46 11.96
N ASN A 188 7.90 10.43 12.59
CA ASN A 188 9.06 10.17 13.43
C ASN A 188 8.64 9.40 14.71
N PRO A 189 9.57 8.77 15.43
CA PRO A 189 9.28 8.11 16.70
C PRO A 189 8.67 9.03 17.77
N ASP A 190 8.92 10.35 17.70
CA ASP A 190 8.33 11.36 18.58
C ASP A 190 6.92 11.81 18.14
N GLY A 191 6.37 11.21 17.07
CA GLY A 191 5.06 11.51 16.50
C GLY A 191 5.05 12.70 15.52
N THR A 192 6.16 13.41 15.31
CA THR A 192 6.20 14.51 14.36
C THR A 192 6.16 14.04 12.91
N PHE A 193 5.54 14.86 12.05
CA PHE A 193 5.51 14.60 10.61
C PHE A 193 6.89 14.85 9.98
N ARG A 194 7.30 13.94 9.11
CA ARG A 194 8.54 14.04 8.33
C ARG A 194 8.22 13.89 6.84
N ASP A 195 8.80 14.77 6.04
CA ASP A 195 8.73 14.75 4.58
C ASP A 195 10.16 14.66 4.01
N ASN A 196 10.47 13.55 3.35
CA ASN A 196 11.79 13.30 2.74
C ASN A 196 11.90 13.85 1.31
N GLY A 197 11.05 14.81 0.95
CA GLY A 197 11.06 15.42 -0.38
C GLY A 197 10.29 14.58 -1.41
N ALA A 198 10.45 14.93 -2.67
CA ALA A 198 9.95 14.18 -3.81
C ALA A 198 11.14 13.68 -4.64
N LEU A 199 11.00 12.51 -5.25
CA LEU A 199 11.92 12.13 -6.33
C LEU A 199 11.69 13.07 -7.52
N PRO A 200 12.76 13.54 -8.18
CA PRO A 200 12.65 14.39 -9.36
C PRO A 200 12.03 13.65 -10.54
#